data_1d2e426e4f2b9350fd69ffdcb82d663f
#
_entry.id   1d2e426e4f2b9350fd69ffdcb82d663f
#
_cell.length_a   1.000
_cell.length_b   1.000
_cell.length_c   1.000
_cell.angle_alpha   90.00
_cell.angle_beta   90.00
_cell.angle_gamma   90.00
#
_symmetry.space_group_name_H-M   'P 1'
#
loop_
_entity.id
_entity.type
_entity.pdbx_description
1 polymer ?
#
loop_
_entity_poly.entity_id
_entity_poly.type
_entity_poly.pdbx_seq_one_letter_code
_entity_poly.pdbx_strand_id
1 'polypeptide(L)'
;MRQVDVAVIGAGPTGLFAAYYAGFRGLSVAVVDALPEPGGQITAMYPEKLILDVAGFPAVKGRDLVANLVAQAAPYSPTYLLGTRAEKLTHVDGRPVLGLAGGEQLDCGAVIVTGGLGSFVPRPLPVAESNACAGIVHFVPHPADLAGRDVLIVGGGDSAFDWALTLQPLARSVTLVHRRDRFRTHAGTVARVLALPVRVLVNAEVVRLHGDGAVTAADVAVRGAPVETLPVDTVVAALGFTADLGPLAEWGLELDRRHIRVDSTMATNLPRVFAAGDITEYPGKVRLIATGFGEAATAVNNAAVAIDPAAHLFPGHSSDAG
;
A
#
# COMPACT_ATOMS: atom_id res chain seq x y z
N MET A 1 -11.33 -23.79 -14.91
CA MET A 1 -11.82 -22.72 -14.00
C MET A 1 -11.77 -23.26 -12.58
N ARG A 2 -11.10 -22.57 -11.69
CA ARG A 2 -10.98 -22.97 -10.28
C ARG A 2 -12.14 -22.36 -9.49
N GLN A 3 -12.73 -23.12 -8.56
CA GLN A 3 -13.81 -22.62 -7.70
C GLN A 3 -13.28 -22.23 -6.33
N VAL A 4 -13.79 -21.13 -5.79
CA VAL A 4 -13.54 -20.66 -4.42
C VAL A 4 -14.80 -20.00 -3.87
N ASP A 5 -15.02 -20.06 -2.54
CA ASP A 5 -16.14 -19.35 -1.94
C ASP A 5 -15.89 -17.84 -1.96
N VAL A 6 -14.70 -17.40 -1.61
CA VAL A 6 -14.36 -15.97 -1.57
C VAL A 6 -13.04 -15.72 -2.31
N ALA A 7 -13.06 -14.79 -3.28
CA ALA A 7 -11.86 -14.18 -3.82
C ALA A 7 -11.62 -12.83 -3.16
N VAL A 8 -10.44 -12.64 -2.56
CA VAL A 8 -9.99 -11.38 -1.97
C VAL A 8 -9.00 -10.71 -2.93
N ILE A 9 -9.28 -9.47 -3.35
CA ILE A 9 -8.44 -8.72 -4.29
C ILE A 9 -7.62 -7.70 -3.52
N GLY A 10 -6.34 -7.99 -3.36
CA GLY A 10 -5.39 -7.22 -2.56
C GLY A 10 -4.95 -7.97 -1.31
N ALA A 11 -3.65 -8.24 -1.19
CA ALA A 11 -3.02 -8.90 -0.05
C ALA A 11 -2.45 -7.90 0.97
N GLY A 12 -2.99 -6.68 1.04
CA GLY A 12 -2.69 -5.72 2.11
C GLY A 12 -3.27 -6.16 3.46
N PRO A 13 -3.08 -5.39 4.55
CA PRO A 13 -3.56 -5.77 5.88
C PRO A 13 -5.03 -6.15 5.93
N THR A 14 -5.89 -5.34 5.30
CA THR A 14 -7.33 -5.59 5.22
C THR A 14 -7.65 -6.90 4.51
N GLY A 15 -6.96 -7.18 3.39
CA GLY A 15 -7.16 -8.41 2.62
C GLY A 15 -6.64 -9.65 3.35
N LEU A 16 -5.52 -9.56 4.03
CA LEU A 16 -4.99 -10.66 4.87
C LEU A 16 -5.95 -10.98 6.03
N PHE A 17 -6.52 -9.95 6.65
CA PHE A 17 -7.51 -10.15 7.69
C PHE A 17 -8.83 -10.71 7.13
N ALA A 18 -9.26 -10.26 5.95
CA ALA A 18 -10.42 -10.84 5.26
C ALA A 18 -10.21 -12.33 4.94
N ALA A 19 -9.00 -12.71 4.51
CA ALA A 19 -8.64 -14.10 4.24
C ALA A 19 -8.69 -14.96 5.52
N TYR A 20 -8.13 -14.45 6.62
CA TYR A 20 -8.25 -15.09 7.93
C TYR A 20 -9.72 -15.31 8.31
N TYR A 21 -10.51 -14.24 8.27
CA TYR A 21 -11.87 -14.27 8.81
C TYR A 21 -12.83 -15.10 7.93
N ALA A 22 -12.63 -15.12 6.61
CA ALA A 22 -13.35 -16.00 5.71
C ALA A 22 -13.02 -17.49 5.98
N GLY A 23 -11.73 -17.80 6.17
CA GLY A 23 -11.30 -19.15 6.55
C GLY A 23 -11.86 -19.56 7.92
N PHE A 24 -11.87 -18.67 8.91
CA PHE A 24 -12.51 -18.89 10.22
C PHE A 24 -13.99 -19.24 10.09
N ARG A 25 -14.68 -18.69 9.08
CA ARG A 25 -16.08 -19.05 8.74
C ARG A 25 -16.21 -20.36 7.95
N GLY A 26 -15.13 -21.10 7.71
CA GLY A 26 -15.14 -22.32 6.92
C GLY A 26 -15.22 -22.13 5.40
N LEU A 27 -15.02 -20.89 4.92
CA LEU A 27 -15.05 -20.59 3.49
C LEU A 27 -13.66 -20.81 2.86
N SER A 28 -13.63 -21.38 1.67
CA SER A 28 -12.41 -21.47 0.86
C SER A 28 -12.04 -20.10 0.29
N VAL A 29 -10.74 -19.74 0.35
CA VAL A 29 -10.29 -18.38 0.01
C VAL A 29 -9.16 -18.41 -1.02
N ALA A 30 -9.26 -17.55 -2.03
CA ALA A 30 -8.14 -17.17 -2.89
C ALA A 30 -7.84 -15.67 -2.69
N VAL A 31 -6.57 -15.34 -2.42
CA VAL A 31 -6.08 -13.97 -2.31
C VAL A 31 -5.28 -13.64 -3.56
N VAL A 32 -5.71 -12.64 -4.32
CA VAL A 32 -5.09 -12.22 -5.59
C VAL A 32 -4.42 -10.87 -5.38
N ASP A 33 -3.13 -10.77 -5.67
CA ASP A 33 -2.40 -9.49 -5.62
C ASP A 33 -1.40 -9.38 -6.77
N ALA A 34 -1.30 -8.18 -7.35
CA ALA A 34 -0.34 -7.87 -8.39
C ALA A 34 1.12 -7.81 -7.88
N LEU A 35 1.30 -7.59 -6.58
CA LEU A 35 2.62 -7.62 -5.95
C LEU A 35 3.08 -9.07 -5.72
N PRO A 36 4.39 -9.33 -5.77
CA PRO A 36 4.95 -10.67 -5.59
C PRO A 36 4.93 -11.16 -4.14
N GLU A 37 4.63 -10.27 -3.19
CA GLU A 37 4.65 -10.51 -1.76
C GLU A 37 3.38 -9.97 -1.08
N PRO A 38 2.90 -10.61 0.01
CA PRO A 38 1.79 -10.08 0.79
C PRO A 38 2.22 -8.82 1.57
N GLY A 39 1.21 -8.03 1.99
CA GLY A 39 1.39 -6.83 2.81
C GLY A 39 1.07 -5.54 2.07
N GLY A 40 0.94 -5.58 0.74
CA GLY A 40 0.53 -4.43 -0.07
C GLY A 40 1.47 -3.24 0.12
N GLN A 41 0.89 -2.05 0.41
CA GLN A 41 1.67 -0.82 0.62
C GLN A 41 2.69 -0.92 1.75
N ILE A 42 2.40 -1.68 2.81
CA ILE A 42 3.30 -1.80 3.97
C ILE A 42 4.61 -2.45 3.53
N THR A 43 4.53 -3.62 2.89
CA THR A 43 5.73 -4.33 2.42
C THR A 43 6.44 -3.55 1.34
N ALA A 44 5.69 -2.97 0.39
CA ALA A 44 6.28 -2.28 -0.75
C ALA A 44 6.95 -0.94 -0.39
N MET A 45 6.47 -0.23 0.64
CA MET A 45 6.85 1.18 0.84
C MET A 45 7.49 1.48 2.19
N TYR A 46 7.07 0.82 3.28
CA TYR A 46 7.52 1.16 4.63
C TYR A 46 7.56 -0.02 5.62
N PRO A 47 8.23 -1.14 5.26
CA PRO A 47 8.25 -2.36 6.10
C PRO A 47 8.89 -2.11 7.47
N GLU A 48 9.85 -1.19 7.57
CA GLU A 48 10.56 -0.87 8.81
C GLU A 48 9.90 0.25 9.63
N LYS A 49 8.87 0.91 9.08
CA LYS A 49 8.17 1.99 9.79
C LYS A 49 7.39 1.44 10.99
N LEU A 50 7.48 2.13 12.13
CA LEU A 50 6.63 1.87 13.27
C LEU A 50 5.22 2.40 13.02
N ILE A 51 4.24 1.53 13.15
CA ILE A 51 2.81 1.83 13.06
C ILE A 51 2.29 1.90 14.50
N LEU A 52 1.63 2.99 14.85
CA LEU A 52 1.21 3.30 16.22
C LEU A 52 -0.31 3.27 16.42
N ASP A 53 -1.07 3.05 15.34
CA ASP A 53 -2.53 3.16 15.27
C ASP A 53 -3.23 1.86 14.88
N VAL A 54 -2.57 0.73 15.16
CA VAL A 54 -3.19 -0.61 15.07
C VAL A 54 -3.55 -1.09 16.46
N ALA A 55 -4.84 -1.33 16.67
CA ALA A 55 -5.35 -1.80 17.96
C ALA A 55 -4.66 -3.10 18.41
N GLY A 56 -4.33 -3.20 19.70
CA GLY A 56 -3.62 -4.34 20.28
C GLY A 56 -2.09 -4.23 20.24
N PHE A 57 -1.53 -3.23 19.54
CA PHE A 57 -0.09 -2.98 19.48
C PHE A 57 0.21 -1.55 19.92
N PRO A 58 0.98 -1.32 21.01
CA PRO A 58 1.49 0.03 21.33
C PRO A 58 2.34 0.61 20.19
N ALA A 59 3.10 -0.25 19.51
CA ALA A 59 3.86 0.02 18.30
C ALA A 59 4.20 -1.31 17.63
N VAL A 60 4.11 -1.39 16.32
CA VAL A 60 4.49 -2.58 15.53
C VAL A 60 5.21 -2.14 14.26
N LYS A 61 6.27 -2.82 13.87
CA LYS A 61 6.87 -2.60 12.55
C LYS A 61 5.95 -3.10 11.45
N GLY A 62 5.95 -2.42 10.30
CA GLY A 62 5.13 -2.82 9.17
C GLY A 62 5.31 -4.28 8.78
N ARG A 63 6.56 -4.74 8.63
CA ARG A 63 6.87 -6.15 8.30
C ARG A 63 6.35 -7.14 9.34
N ASP A 64 6.42 -6.79 10.63
CA ASP A 64 5.99 -7.67 11.72
C ASP A 64 4.45 -7.77 11.75
N LEU A 65 3.76 -6.67 11.47
CA LEU A 65 2.30 -6.68 11.31
C LEU A 65 1.87 -7.60 10.15
N VAL A 66 2.54 -7.49 8.99
CA VAL A 66 2.23 -8.36 7.84
C VAL A 66 2.51 -9.82 8.15
N ALA A 67 3.67 -10.12 8.76
CA ALA A 67 4.03 -11.50 9.17
C ALA A 67 2.97 -12.09 10.13
N ASN A 68 2.50 -11.31 11.10
CA ASN A 68 1.47 -11.73 12.04
C ASN A 68 0.12 -11.99 11.35
N LEU A 69 -0.30 -11.15 10.40
CA LEU A 69 -1.54 -11.35 9.66
C LEU A 69 -1.48 -12.58 8.74
N VAL A 70 -0.34 -12.83 8.09
CA VAL A 70 -0.12 -14.05 7.30
C VAL A 70 -0.17 -15.28 8.21
N ALA A 71 0.50 -15.25 9.35
CA ALA A 71 0.49 -16.34 10.33
C ALA A 71 -0.93 -16.57 10.90
N GLN A 72 -1.72 -15.52 11.11
CA GLN A 72 -3.10 -15.61 11.57
C GLN A 72 -4.00 -16.31 10.55
N ALA A 73 -3.79 -16.09 9.25
CA ALA A 73 -4.56 -16.73 8.18
C ALA A 73 -4.09 -18.17 7.86
N ALA A 74 -2.83 -18.51 8.15
CA ALA A 74 -2.21 -19.77 7.77
C ALA A 74 -2.97 -21.05 8.17
N PRO A 75 -3.59 -21.15 9.37
CA PRO A 75 -4.37 -22.36 9.75
C PRO A 75 -5.51 -22.69 8.80
N TYR A 76 -6.02 -21.72 8.05
CA TYR A 76 -7.12 -21.88 7.11
C TYR A 76 -6.66 -22.08 5.67
N SER A 77 -5.36 -22.12 5.43
CA SER A 77 -4.75 -22.46 4.14
C SER A 77 -5.29 -21.65 2.95
N PRO A 78 -5.37 -20.31 3.02
CA PRO A 78 -5.80 -19.51 1.89
C PRO A 78 -4.83 -19.71 0.71
N THR A 79 -5.38 -19.74 -0.51
CA THR A 79 -4.54 -19.80 -1.71
C THR A 79 -4.08 -18.40 -2.09
N TYR A 80 -2.77 -18.17 -2.08
CA TYR A 80 -2.17 -16.92 -2.53
C TYR A 80 -1.82 -16.98 -4.02
N LEU A 81 -2.38 -16.08 -4.82
CA LEU A 81 -2.09 -15.84 -6.23
C LEU A 81 -1.39 -14.47 -6.33
N LEU A 82 -0.12 -14.46 -5.93
CA LEU A 82 0.73 -13.26 -5.92
C LEU A 82 1.42 -13.06 -7.28
N GLY A 83 1.82 -11.82 -7.57
CA GLY A 83 2.34 -11.45 -8.89
C GLY A 83 1.28 -11.55 -9.99
N THR A 84 0.00 -11.66 -9.61
CA THR A 84 -1.11 -11.91 -10.52
C THR A 84 -2.15 -10.80 -10.40
N ARG A 85 -2.49 -10.15 -11.51
CA ARG A 85 -3.49 -9.09 -11.54
C ARG A 85 -4.88 -9.65 -11.80
N ALA A 86 -5.87 -9.19 -11.04
CA ALA A 86 -7.28 -9.35 -11.36
C ALA A 86 -7.64 -8.35 -12.48
N GLU A 87 -8.04 -8.84 -13.65
CA GLU A 87 -8.25 -8.01 -14.85
C GLU A 87 -9.71 -7.77 -15.15
N LYS A 88 -10.53 -8.81 -15.08
CA LYS A 88 -11.92 -8.74 -15.50
C LYS A 88 -12.84 -9.38 -14.48
N LEU A 89 -13.96 -8.71 -14.21
CA LEU A 89 -15.04 -9.26 -13.42
C LEU A 89 -16.28 -9.42 -14.34
N THR A 90 -16.84 -10.60 -14.34
CA THR A 90 -18.12 -10.92 -15.03
C THR A 90 -19.02 -11.72 -14.09
N HIS A 91 -20.28 -11.86 -14.44
CA HIS A 91 -21.20 -12.74 -13.73
C HIS A 91 -21.72 -13.82 -14.67
N VAL A 92 -21.72 -15.06 -14.19
CA VAL A 92 -22.29 -16.23 -14.87
C VAL A 92 -23.24 -16.91 -13.88
N ASP A 93 -24.47 -17.08 -14.25
CA ASP A 93 -25.53 -17.66 -13.39
C ASP A 93 -25.62 -17.00 -12.00
N GLY A 94 -25.41 -15.67 -11.95
CA GLY A 94 -25.47 -14.87 -10.72
C GLY A 94 -24.22 -14.98 -9.83
N ARG A 95 -23.17 -15.70 -10.25
CA ARG A 95 -21.90 -15.84 -9.54
C ARG A 95 -20.82 -14.97 -10.19
N PRO A 96 -19.97 -14.30 -9.41
CA PRO A 96 -18.84 -13.58 -9.95
C PRO A 96 -17.80 -14.55 -10.55
N VAL A 97 -17.34 -14.22 -11.73
CA VAL A 97 -16.20 -14.89 -12.39
C VAL A 97 -15.09 -13.87 -12.58
N LEU A 98 -13.96 -14.12 -11.94
CA LEU A 98 -12.81 -13.27 -11.96
C LEU A 98 -11.79 -13.76 -12.97
N GLY A 99 -11.50 -12.98 -14.00
CA GLY A 99 -10.41 -13.21 -14.95
C GLY A 99 -9.10 -12.65 -14.42
N LEU A 100 -8.05 -13.46 -14.49
CA LEU A 100 -6.71 -13.12 -14.01
C LEU A 100 -5.77 -12.88 -15.19
N ALA A 101 -4.71 -12.11 -14.96
CA ALA A 101 -3.60 -12.00 -15.90
C ALA A 101 -3.06 -13.40 -16.23
N GLY A 102 -2.81 -13.65 -17.54
CA GLY A 102 -2.41 -14.99 -18.00
C GLY A 102 -3.57 -15.90 -18.37
N GLY A 103 -4.84 -15.45 -18.25
CA GLY A 103 -6.02 -16.14 -18.77
C GLY A 103 -6.67 -17.14 -17.81
N GLU A 104 -6.13 -17.35 -16.62
CA GLU A 104 -6.80 -18.15 -15.57
C GLU A 104 -8.09 -17.46 -15.12
N GLN A 105 -9.08 -18.27 -14.71
CA GLN A 105 -10.37 -17.77 -14.20
C GLN A 105 -10.72 -18.44 -12.88
N LEU A 106 -11.28 -17.63 -11.95
CA LEU A 106 -11.85 -18.08 -10.69
C LEU A 106 -13.38 -17.94 -10.76
N ASP A 107 -14.11 -19.03 -10.50
CA ASP A 107 -15.55 -19.00 -10.21
C ASP A 107 -15.72 -18.77 -8.70
N CYS A 108 -16.26 -17.62 -8.33
CA CYS A 108 -16.31 -17.16 -6.95
C CYS A 108 -17.74 -17.23 -6.41
N GLY A 109 -17.90 -17.63 -5.14
CA GLY A 109 -19.13 -17.42 -4.39
C GLY A 109 -19.37 -15.92 -4.15
N ALA A 110 -18.31 -15.20 -3.78
CA ALA A 110 -18.28 -13.74 -3.63
C ALA A 110 -16.88 -13.19 -3.90
N VAL A 111 -16.79 -11.88 -4.15
CA VAL A 111 -15.52 -11.14 -4.31
C VAL A 111 -15.46 -10.04 -3.26
N ILE A 112 -14.31 -9.88 -2.59
CA ILE A 112 -14.05 -8.80 -1.64
C ILE A 112 -12.85 -7.99 -2.15
N VAL A 113 -13.09 -6.74 -2.55
CA VAL A 113 -12.06 -5.84 -3.05
C VAL A 113 -11.40 -5.10 -1.89
N THR A 114 -10.10 -5.37 -1.68
CA THR A 114 -9.27 -4.75 -0.62
C THR A 114 -8.02 -4.10 -1.20
N GLY A 115 -8.11 -3.62 -2.43
CA GLY A 115 -6.98 -3.11 -3.24
C GLY A 115 -6.36 -1.79 -2.76
N GLY A 116 -6.74 -1.28 -1.58
CA GLY A 116 -6.17 -0.06 -0.99
C GLY A 116 -6.39 1.16 -1.88
N LEU A 117 -5.32 1.79 -2.34
CA LEU A 117 -5.37 2.91 -3.28
C LEU A 117 -5.22 2.46 -4.75
N GLY A 118 -5.24 1.16 -5.03
CA GLY A 118 -4.96 0.58 -6.35
C GLY A 118 -3.47 0.38 -6.63
N SER A 119 -3.10 0.34 -7.88
CA SER A 119 -1.69 0.26 -8.31
C SER A 119 -0.96 1.57 -7.99
N PHE A 120 0.26 1.44 -7.47
CA PHE A 120 1.11 2.60 -7.17
C PHE A 120 2.15 2.77 -8.25
N VAL A 121 2.11 3.89 -8.93
CA VAL A 121 3.19 4.32 -9.80
C VAL A 121 3.94 5.44 -9.08
N PRO A 122 5.21 5.24 -8.70
CA PRO A 122 6.01 6.31 -8.12
C PRO A 122 6.05 7.50 -9.07
N ARG A 123 5.92 8.70 -8.52
CA ARG A 123 6.12 9.92 -9.32
C ARG A 123 7.60 10.03 -9.67
N PRO A 124 7.96 10.08 -10.95
CA PRO A 124 9.35 10.20 -11.34
C PRO A 124 9.97 11.51 -10.84
N LEU A 125 11.26 11.49 -10.61
CA LEU A 125 12.03 12.71 -10.41
C LEU A 125 11.98 13.53 -11.71
N PRO A 126 11.65 14.83 -11.67
CA PRO A 126 11.44 15.62 -12.88
C PRO A 126 12.76 16.08 -13.53
N VAL A 127 13.66 15.15 -13.76
CA VAL A 127 14.95 15.37 -14.49
C VAL A 127 15.10 14.31 -15.58
N ALA A 128 15.70 14.68 -16.69
CA ALA A 128 15.78 13.82 -17.88
C ALA A 128 16.55 12.51 -17.61
N GLU A 129 17.56 12.54 -16.76
CA GLU A 129 18.43 11.42 -16.42
C GLU A 129 17.78 10.42 -15.45
N SER A 130 16.62 10.72 -14.89
CA SER A 130 15.98 9.91 -13.84
C SER A 130 15.65 8.46 -14.23
N ASN A 131 15.50 8.19 -15.53
CA ASN A 131 15.22 6.85 -16.03
C ASN A 131 16.48 6.09 -16.50
N ALA A 132 17.64 6.75 -16.54
CA ALA A 132 18.87 6.20 -17.10
C ALA A 132 19.93 5.84 -16.04
N CYS A 133 19.80 6.38 -14.82
CA CYS A 133 20.80 6.20 -13.77
C CYS A 133 20.32 5.26 -12.68
N ALA A 134 21.12 4.25 -12.34
CA ALA A 134 20.96 3.50 -11.10
C ALA A 134 21.23 4.42 -9.88
N GLY A 135 20.69 4.06 -8.71
CA GLY A 135 20.84 4.86 -7.50
C GLY A 135 19.68 5.82 -7.24
N ILE A 136 18.64 5.82 -8.09
CA ILE A 136 17.39 6.52 -7.81
C ILE A 136 16.39 5.49 -7.28
N VAL A 137 15.90 5.72 -6.07
CA VAL A 137 14.92 4.87 -5.40
C VAL A 137 13.72 5.70 -4.95
N HIS A 138 12.55 5.10 -4.93
CA HIS A 138 11.33 5.78 -4.45
C HIS A 138 10.97 5.41 -3.01
N PHE A 139 11.55 4.33 -2.51
CA PHE A 139 11.48 3.83 -1.14
C PHE A 139 12.74 3.02 -0.85
N VAL A 140 13.05 2.82 0.44
CA VAL A 140 14.25 2.13 0.89
C VAL A 140 13.84 0.90 1.71
N PRO A 141 13.73 -0.29 1.09
CA PRO A 141 13.31 -1.51 1.80
C PRO A 141 14.27 -1.87 2.94
N HIS A 142 15.57 -1.69 2.69
CA HIS A 142 16.64 -2.01 3.63
C HIS A 142 17.52 -0.77 3.89
N PRO A 143 17.21 0.05 4.90
CA PRO A 143 17.97 1.27 5.20
C PRO A 143 19.48 1.05 5.40
N ALA A 144 19.86 -0.14 5.90
CA ALA A 144 21.26 -0.51 6.10
C ALA A 144 22.08 -0.54 4.79
N ASP A 145 21.46 -0.75 3.64
CA ASP A 145 22.15 -0.74 2.32
C ASP A 145 22.67 0.65 1.95
N LEU A 146 22.16 1.70 2.60
CA LEU A 146 22.60 3.09 2.42
C LEU A 146 23.61 3.55 3.47
N ALA A 147 24.14 2.63 4.29
CA ALA A 147 25.15 2.97 5.28
C ALA A 147 26.41 3.54 4.60
N GLY A 148 26.92 4.66 5.14
CA GLY A 148 28.10 5.33 4.65
C GLY A 148 27.97 6.01 3.27
N ARG A 149 26.76 6.11 2.71
CA ARG A 149 26.49 6.78 1.43
C ARG A 149 26.07 8.23 1.61
N ASP A 150 26.29 9.05 0.58
CA ASP A 150 25.72 10.39 0.47
C ASP A 150 24.31 10.29 -0.12
N VAL A 151 23.31 10.61 0.70
CA VAL A 151 21.89 10.43 0.34
C VAL A 151 21.22 11.78 0.12
N LEU A 152 20.60 11.94 -1.06
CA LEU A 152 19.76 13.06 -1.41
C LEU A 152 18.28 12.64 -1.35
N ILE A 153 17.51 13.23 -0.45
CA ILE A 153 16.07 13.00 -0.35
C ILE A 153 15.33 14.15 -1.04
N VAL A 154 14.48 13.83 -2.02
CA VAL A 154 13.69 14.83 -2.74
C VAL A 154 12.22 14.68 -2.36
N GLY A 155 11.70 15.67 -1.63
CA GLY A 155 10.31 15.65 -1.15
C GLY A 155 10.08 16.60 0.01
N GLY A 156 8.84 16.70 0.47
CA GLY A 156 8.47 17.56 1.62
C GLY A 156 7.21 17.09 2.33
N GLY A 157 6.86 15.83 2.18
CA GLY A 157 5.79 15.14 2.89
C GLY A 157 6.35 14.18 3.94
N ASP A 158 5.45 13.44 4.60
CA ASP A 158 5.79 12.51 5.69
C ASP A 158 6.89 11.53 5.29
N SER A 159 6.79 10.91 4.11
CA SER A 159 7.81 9.96 3.63
C SER A 159 9.21 10.54 3.55
N ALA A 160 9.36 11.80 3.08
CA ALA A 160 10.68 12.44 2.97
C ALA A 160 11.32 12.66 4.34
N PHE A 161 10.52 13.08 5.32
CA PHE A 161 10.98 13.31 6.67
C PHE A 161 11.21 12.01 7.44
N ASP A 162 10.39 10.99 7.24
CA ASP A 162 10.59 9.65 7.80
C ASP A 162 11.91 9.05 7.30
N TRP A 163 12.20 9.18 5.99
CA TRP A 163 13.49 8.75 5.44
C TRP A 163 14.67 9.55 5.99
N ALA A 164 14.52 10.87 6.19
CA ALA A 164 15.57 11.69 6.78
C ALA A 164 15.90 11.21 8.20
N LEU A 165 14.89 10.92 9.03
CA LEU A 165 15.08 10.38 10.39
C LEU A 165 15.73 9.00 10.37
N THR A 166 15.31 8.13 9.44
CA THR A 166 15.77 6.75 9.37
C THR A 166 17.20 6.63 8.84
N LEU A 167 17.55 7.44 7.85
CA LEU A 167 18.83 7.34 7.14
C LEU A 167 19.95 8.17 7.78
N GLN A 168 19.60 9.24 8.51
CA GLN A 168 20.60 10.10 9.12
C GLN A 168 21.62 9.35 10.01
N PRO A 169 21.26 8.39 10.87
CA PRO A 169 22.22 7.67 11.69
C PRO A 169 23.04 6.62 10.91
N LEU A 170 22.73 6.33 9.68
CA LEU A 170 23.35 5.29 8.86
C LEU A 170 24.19 5.87 7.73
N ALA A 171 23.68 6.88 7.04
CA ALA A 171 24.32 7.49 5.89
C ALA A 171 25.52 8.35 6.29
N ARG A 172 26.46 8.57 5.36
CA ARG A 172 27.58 9.51 5.54
C ARG A 172 27.07 10.95 5.60
N SER A 173 26.12 11.29 4.73
CA SER A 173 25.41 12.56 4.75
C SER A 173 23.97 12.39 4.27
N VAL A 174 23.07 13.24 4.78
CA VAL A 174 21.68 13.32 4.32
C VAL A 174 21.37 14.77 3.96
N THR A 175 20.97 15.00 2.71
CA THR A 175 20.44 16.27 2.23
C THR A 175 18.99 16.10 1.83
N LEU A 176 18.08 16.93 2.36
CA LEU A 176 16.67 16.97 2.00
C LEU A 176 16.40 18.21 1.14
N VAL A 177 15.88 18.00 -0.06
CA VAL A 177 15.55 19.04 -1.04
C VAL A 177 14.03 19.14 -1.18
N HIS A 178 13.48 20.35 -0.99
CA HIS A 178 12.06 20.62 -1.17
C HIS A 178 11.82 21.91 -1.94
N ARG A 179 10.90 21.85 -2.93
CA ARG A 179 10.59 22.97 -3.85
C ARG A 179 9.84 24.14 -3.21
N ARG A 180 9.36 24.01 -1.98
CA ARG A 180 8.60 25.03 -1.24
C ARG A 180 9.27 25.31 0.11
N ASP A 181 8.86 26.38 0.76
CA ASP A 181 9.22 26.73 2.13
C ASP A 181 8.29 26.10 3.20
N ARG A 182 7.24 25.39 2.76
CA ARG A 182 6.24 24.74 3.62
C ARG A 182 6.25 23.23 3.40
N PHE A 183 6.37 22.49 4.48
CA PHE A 183 6.30 21.04 4.48
C PHE A 183 4.85 20.54 4.67
N ARG A 184 4.57 19.33 4.20
CA ARG A 184 3.27 18.67 4.35
C ARG A 184 3.29 17.58 5.42
N THR A 185 4.25 17.61 6.32
CA THR A 185 4.41 16.67 7.40
C THR A 185 4.10 17.33 8.74
N HIS A 186 3.88 16.51 9.76
CA HIS A 186 3.58 16.98 11.10
C HIS A 186 4.71 17.86 11.68
N ALA A 187 4.37 18.98 12.32
CA ALA A 187 5.35 19.95 12.81
C ALA A 187 6.39 19.33 13.78
N GLY A 188 5.99 18.38 14.62
CA GLY A 188 6.90 17.66 15.51
C GLY A 188 7.95 16.83 14.75
N THR A 189 7.59 16.22 13.61
CA THR A 189 8.54 15.48 12.76
C THR A 189 9.51 16.44 12.08
N VAL A 190 9.03 17.60 11.60
CA VAL A 190 9.88 18.65 11.05
C VAL A 190 10.92 19.10 12.08
N ALA A 191 10.47 19.44 13.28
CA ALA A 191 11.37 19.90 14.36
C ALA A 191 12.45 18.85 14.69
N ARG A 192 12.10 17.57 14.71
CA ARG A 192 13.06 16.47 14.94
C ARG A 192 14.11 16.41 13.85
N VAL A 193 13.74 16.50 12.57
CA VAL A 193 14.70 16.46 11.45
C VAL A 193 15.61 17.68 11.47
N LEU A 194 15.05 18.89 11.74
CA LEU A 194 15.84 20.11 11.81
C LEU A 194 16.83 20.15 13.00
N ALA A 195 16.60 19.35 14.03
CA ALA A 195 17.52 19.18 15.16
C ALA A 195 18.68 18.18 14.86
N LEU A 196 18.64 17.46 13.75
CA LEU A 196 19.66 16.51 13.33
C LEU A 196 20.63 17.16 12.32
N PRO A 197 21.82 16.57 12.10
CA PRO A 197 22.76 17.01 11.07
C PRO A 197 22.28 16.62 9.66
N VAL A 198 21.06 17.01 9.33
CA VAL A 198 20.44 16.89 8.01
C VAL A 198 20.47 18.25 7.33
N ARG A 199 21.05 18.33 6.15
CA ARG A 199 21.03 19.55 5.36
C ARG A 199 19.66 19.70 4.68
N VAL A 200 18.88 20.72 5.07
CA VAL A 200 17.54 20.96 4.50
C VAL A 200 17.59 22.16 3.57
N LEU A 201 17.30 21.94 2.28
CA LEU A 201 17.23 22.96 1.23
C LEU A 201 15.77 23.18 0.85
N VAL A 202 15.24 24.34 1.12
CA VAL A 202 13.87 24.76 0.75
C VAL A 202 13.91 25.68 -0.46
N ASN A 203 12.78 25.83 -1.16
CA ASN A 203 12.69 26.52 -2.44
C ASN A 203 13.77 26.03 -3.41
N ALA A 204 14.03 24.73 -3.37
CA ALA A 204 15.13 24.07 -4.06
C ALA A 204 14.62 22.88 -4.89
N GLU A 205 15.20 22.68 -6.05
CA GLU A 205 14.85 21.59 -6.98
C GLU A 205 16.13 20.94 -7.51
N VAL A 206 16.10 19.62 -7.69
CA VAL A 206 17.12 18.91 -8.46
C VAL A 206 16.87 19.22 -9.93
N VAL A 207 17.90 19.73 -10.62
CA VAL A 207 17.80 20.13 -12.03
C VAL A 207 18.59 19.25 -12.97
N ARG A 208 19.57 18.50 -12.43
CA ARG A 208 20.38 17.55 -13.20
C ARG A 208 20.97 16.47 -12.28
N LEU A 209 21.13 15.27 -12.83
CA LEU A 209 21.90 14.19 -12.21
C LEU A 209 23.16 13.91 -13.05
N HIS A 210 24.24 13.56 -12.37
CA HIS A 210 25.51 13.19 -12.99
C HIS A 210 25.82 11.73 -12.66
N GLY A 211 26.49 11.05 -13.60
CA GLY A 211 26.95 9.68 -13.44
C GLY A 211 26.85 8.90 -14.74
N ASP A 212 27.68 7.89 -14.89
CA ASP A 212 27.65 6.95 -16.00
C ASP A 212 27.12 5.60 -15.47
N GLY A 213 25.84 5.34 -15.75
CA GLY A 213 25.12 4.16 -15.26
C GLY A 213 24.65 4.25 -13.80
N ALA A 214 25.33 4.97 -12.91
CA ALA A 214 24.91 5.21 -11.54
C ALA A 214 25.08 6.69 -11.16
N VAL A 215 24.22 7.19 -10.27
CA VAL A 215 24.30 8.58 -9.77
C VAL A 215 25.58 8.76 -8.95
N THR A 216 26.31 9.84 -9.24
CA THR A 216 27.51 10.25 -8.49
C THR A 216 27.42 11.68 -7.96
N ALA A 217 26.57 12.52 -8.56
CA ALA A 217 26.30 13.88 -8.11
C ALA A 217 24.94 14.37 -8.59
N ALA A 218 24.43 15.44 -7.98
CA ALA A 218 23.21 16.12 -8.36
C ALA A 218 23.39 17.64 -8.34
N ASP A 219 22.92 18.33 -9.38
CA ASP A 219 22.81 19.78 -9.41
C ASP A 219 21.51 20.21 -8.75
N VAL A 220 21.60 21.05 -7.75
CA VAL A 220 20.46 21.59 -6.99
C VAL A 220 20.38 23.09 -7.21
N ALA A 221 19.27 23.54 -7.76
CA ALA A 221 18.96 24.95 -7.91
C ALA A 221 18.15 25.43 -6.70
N VAL A 222 18.69 26.39 -5.95
CA VAL A 222 17.98 27.07 -4.85
C VAL A 222 17.56 28.45 -5.34
N ARG A 223 16.30 28.82 -5.12
CA ARG A 223 15.80 30.14 -5.56
C ARG A 223 16.65 31.27 -4.99
N GLY A 224 17.19 32.10 -5.89
CA GLY A 224 18.01 33.26 -5.55
C GLY A 224 19.48 32.95 -5.23
N ALA A 225 19.94 31.73 -5.47
CA ALA A 225 21.31 31.32 -5.31
C ALA A 225 21.86 30.62 -6.60
N PRO A 226 23.16 30.56 -6.80
CA PRO A 226 23.78 29.76 -7.85
C PRO A 226 23.41 28.26 -7.69
N VAL A 227 23.41 27.56 -8.83
CA VAL A 227 23.28 26.10 -8.82
C VAL A 227 24.47 25.47 -8.11
N GLU A 228 24.19 24.54 -7.21
CA GLU A 228 25.21 23.82 -6.43
C GLU A 228 25.24 22.36 -6.87
N THR A 229 26.43 21.83 -7.15
CA THR A 229 26.63 20.40 -7.40
C THR A 229 26.97 19.69 -6.11
N LEU A 230 26.12 18.74 -5.69
CA LEU A 230 26.29 17.93 -4.48
C LEU A 230 26.77 16.52 -4.85
N PRO A 231 27.79 15.95 -4.16
CA PRO A 231 28.08 14.54 -4.27
C PRO A 231 26.90 13.72 -3.73
N VAL A 232 26.47 12.70 -4.47
CA VAL A 232 25.30 11.88 -4.15
C VAL A 232 25.51 10.46 -4.65
N ASP A 233 25.43 9.49 -3.76
CA ASP A 233 25.47 8.06 -4.13
C ASP A 233 24.06 7.50 -4.36
N THR A 234 23.04 8.09 -3.74
CA THR A 234 21.65 7.65 -3.84
C THR A 234 20.67 8.82 -3.75
N VAL A 235 19.69 8.84 -4.64
CA VAL A 235 18.55 9.78 -4.59
C VAL A 235 17.31 9.04 -4.15
N VAL A 236 16.73 9.44 -3.03
CA VAL A 236 15.41 8.96 -2.55
C VAL A 236 14.34 9.93 -3.04
N ALA A 237 13.63 9.57 -4.10
CA ALA A 237 12.57 10.39 -4.70
C ALA A 237 11.24 10.21 -3.94
N ALA A 238 11.11 10.88 -2.79
CA ALA A 238 9.92 10.85 -1.92
C ALA A 238 8.84 11.83 -2.41
N LEU A 239 8.50 11.74 -3.71
CA LEU A 239 7.57 12.64 -4.39
C LEU A 239 6.11 12.18 -4.33
N GLY A 240 5.86 11.06 -3.66
CA GLY A 240 4.58 10.38 -3.60
C GLY A 240 4.31 9.52 -4.84
N PHE A 241 3.08 9.03 -4.92
CA PHE A 241 2.64 8.10 -5.94
C PHE A 241 1.43 8.66 -6.69
N THR A 242 1.22 8.20 -7.89
CA THR A 242 -0.08 8.24 -8.55
C THR A 242 -0.76 6.90 -8.25
N ALA A 243 -1.96 6.97 -7.69
CA ALA A 243 -2.78 5.80 -7.48
C ALA A 243 -3.70 5.62 -8.68
N ASP A 244 -3.78 4.41 -9.22
CA ASP A 244 -4.65 4.03 -10.31
C ASP A 244 -5.40 2.75 -9.93
N LEU A 245 -6.71 2.76 -10.13
CA LEU A 245 -7.54 1.57 -9.90
C LEU A 245 -7.26 0.47 -10.94
N GLY A 246 -6.64 0.84 -12.06
CA GLY A 246 -6.38 -0.09 -13.16
C GLY A 246 -7.68 -0.76 -13.62
N PRO A 247 -7.68 -2.09 -13.84
CA PRO A 247 -8.86 -2.81 -14.34
C PRO A 247 -10.11 -2.68 -13.47
N LEU A 248 -9.98 -2.42 -12.16
CA LEU A 248 -11.13 -2.23 -11.26
C LEU A 248 -12.06 -1.10 -11.71
N ALA A 249 -11.53 -0.08 -12.39
CA ALA A 249 -12.32 1.03 -12.91
C ALA A 249 -13.30 0.60 -14.01
N GLU A 250 -13.03 -0.53 -14.68
CA GLU A 250 -13.83 -1.06 -15.80
C GLU A 250 -14.84 -2.15 -15.35
N TRP A 251 -14.87 -2.52 -14.06
CA TRP A 251 -15.74 -3.57 -13.56
C TRP A 251 -17.20 -3.15 -13.40
N GLY A 252 -17.52 -1.87 -13.62
CA GLY A 252 -18.88 -1.32 -13.45
C GLY A 252 -19.21 -1.02 -11.98
N LEU A 253 -18.21 -0.90 -11.13
CA LEU A 253 -18.38 -0.47 -9.74
C LEU A 253 -18.76 1.01 -9.67
N GLU A 254 -19.65 1.35 -8.76
CA GLU A 254 -19.93 2.76 -8.45
C GLU A 254 -18.74 3.36 -7.69
N LEU A 255 -18.16 4.41 -8.29
CA LEU A 255 -17.00 5.08 -7.74
C LEU A 255 -17.32 6.50 -7.27
N ASP A 256 -16.77 6.88 -6.14
CA ASP A 256 -16.58 8.28 -5.77
C ASP A 256 -15.09 8.63 -5.96
N ARG A 257 -14.79 9.36 -7.03
CA ARG A 257 -13.42 9.64 -7.50
C ARG A 257 -12.65 8.34 -7.78
N ARG A 258 -11.93 7.81 -6.80
CA ARG A 258 -11.11 6.59 -6.90
C ARG A 258 -11.43 5.56 -5.81
N HIS A 259 -12.56 5.70 -5.17
CA HIS A 259 -12.97 4.81 -4.10
C HIS A 259 -14.29 4.15 -4.46
N ILE A 260 -14.45 2.91 -4.10
CA ILE A 260 -15.64 2.11 -4.34
C ILE A 260 -16.71 2.50 -3.33
N ARG A 261 -17.88 2.93 -3.80
CA ARG A 261 -19.02 3.17 -2.92
C ARG A 261 -19.52 1.86 -2.33
N VAL A 262 -19.72 1.85 -1.03
CA VAL A 262 -20.29 0.71 -0.31
C VAL A 262 -21.36 1.19 0.67
N ASP A 263 -22.28 0.30 1.01
CA ASP A 263 -23.23 0.50 2.08
C ASP A 263 -22.68 0.04 3.46
N SER A 264 -23.51 0.04 4.48
CA SER A 264 -23.12 -0.39 5.84
C SER A 264 -22.80 -1.88 5.96
N THR A 265 -23.15 -2.70 4.96
CA THR A 265 -22.83 -4.12 4.86
C THR A 265 -21.53 -4.37 4.08
N MET A 266 -20.87 -3.31 3.64
CA MET A 266 -19.72 -3.32 2.74
C MET A 266 -20.06 -3.85 1.33
N ALA A 267 -21.33 -3.94 0.97
CA ALA A 267 -21.77 -4.32 -0.37
C ALA A 267 -21.57 -3.17 -1.36
N THR A 268 -21.16 -3.52 -2.57
CA THR A 268 -21.10 -2.60 -3.73
C THR A 268 -22.41 -2.65 -4.51
N ASN A 269 -22.49 -1.88 -5.59
CA ASN A 269 -23.61 -1.97 -6.55
C ASN A 269 -23.66 -3.30 -7.33
N LEU A 270 -22.61 -4.10 -7.32
CA LEU A 270 -22.55 -5.37 -8.04
C LEU A 270 -22.95 -6.55 -7.12
N PRO A 271 -23.77 -7.49 -7.59
CA PRO A 271 -24.19 -8.64 -6.79
C PRO A 271 -22.98 -9.47 -6.31
N ARG A 272 -22.95 -9.84 -5.02
CA ARG A 272 -21.90 -10.67 -4.41
C ARG A 272 -20.49 -10.07 -4.49
N VAL A 273 -20.40 -8.74 -4.70
CA VAL A 273 -19.14 -7.99 -4.70
C VAL A 273 -19.15 -7.00 -3.55
N PHE A 274 -18.17 -7.13 -2.68
CA PHE A 274 -17.97 -6.32 -1.49
C PHE A 274 -16.64 -5.57 -1.60
N ALA A 275 -16.45 -4.55 -0.77
CA ALA A 275 -15.16 -3.90 -0.66
C ALA A 275 -14.87 -3.50 0.79
N ALA A 276 -13.58 -3.44 1.17
CA ALA A 276 -13.12 -3.06 2.51
C ALA A 276 -11.75 -2.39 2.46
N GLY A 277 -11.45 -1.59 3.48
CA GLY A 277 -10.20 -0.85 3.60
C GLY A 277 -10.20 0.47 2.84
N ASP A 278 -9.01 0.98 2.54
CA ASP A 278 -8.85 2.33 1.99
C ASP A 278 -9.48 2.55 0.61
N ILE A 279 -9.79 1.44 -0.09
CA ILE A 279 -10.46 1.48 -1.39
C ILE A 279 -11.93 1.94 -1.29
N THR A 280 -12.55 1.87 -0.10
CA THR A 280 -13.97 2.15 0.09
C THR A 280 -14.27 3.62 0.35
N GLU A 281 -15.52 4.03 0.03
CA GLU A 281 -16.09 5.31 0.38
C GLU A 281 -17.54 5.15 0.85
N TYR A 282 -17.83 5.73 2.02
CA TYR A 282 -19.17 5.82 2.63
C TYR A 282 -19.18 6.99 3.63
N PRO A 283 -20.36 7.53 4.03
CA PRO A 283 -20.42 8.62 5.00
C PRO A 283 -19.70 8.28 6.32
N GLY A 284 -18.76 9.12 6.73
CA GLY A 284 -17.97 8.92 7.96
C GLY A 284 -16.75 8.01 7.80
N LYS A 285 -16.35 7.67 6.59
CA LYS A 285 -15.16 6.85 6.32
C LYS A 285 -13.90 7.46 6.91
N VAL A 286 -13.17 6.65 7.69
CA VAL A 286 -11.84 6.93 8.21
C VAL A 286 -10.86 5.88 7.66
N ARG A 287 -9.75 6.34 7.07
CA ARG A 287 -8.76 5.47 6.44
C ARG A 287 -7.66 5.09 7.41
N LEU A 288 -7.92 4.05 8.20
CA LEU A 288 -7.00 3.41 9.13
C LEU A 288 -6.99 1.90 8.90
N ILE A 289 -5.89 1.24 9.17
CA ILE A 289 -5.79 -0.23 9.14
C ILE A 289 -6.86 -0.86 10.05
N ALA A 290 -7.02 -0.29 11.25
CA ALA A 290 -8.01 -0.77 12.23
C ALA A 290 -9.46 -0.70 11.71
N THR A 291 -9.82 0.37 11.00
CA THR A 291 -11.13 0.50 10.33
C THR A 291 -11.29 -0.58 9.26
N GLY A 292 -10.24 -0.79 8.45
CA GLY A 292 -10.22 -1.82 7.41
C GLY A 292 -10.45 -3.24 7.95
N PHE A 293 -9.97 -3.56 9.13
CA PHE A 293 -10.24 -4.86 9.78
C PHE A 293 -11.73 -5.03 10.11
N GLY A 294 -12.37 -4.02 10.69
CA GLY A 294 -13.80 -4.04 10.96
C GLY A 294 -14.64 -4.17 9.70
N GLU A 295 -14.26 -3.42 8.65
CA GLU A 295 -14.91 -3.50 7.34
C GLU A 295 -14.74 -4.88 6.70
N ALA A 296 -13.55 -5.49 6.78
CA ALA A 296 -13.29 -6.83 6.28
C ALA A 296 -14.16 -7.88 6.96
N ALA A 297 -14.28 -7.81 8.29
CA ALA A 297 -15.17 -8.70 9.03
C ALA A 297 -16.64 -8.55 8.59
N THR A 298 -17.09 -7.30 8.42
CA THR A 298 -18.46 -7.01 7.93
C THR A 298 -18.67 -7.55 6.52
N ALA A 299 -17.73 -7.29 5.60
CA ALA A 299 -17.78 -7.77 4.23
C ALA A 299 -17.84 -9.31 4.15
N VAL A 300 -16.99 -10.00 4.91
CA VAL A 300 -16.94 -11.48 4.94
C VAL A 300 -18.25 -12.06 5.47
N ASN A 301 -18.83 -11.48 6.54
CA ASN A 301 -20.08 -11.97 7.10
C ASN A 301 -21.24 -11.82 6.10
N ASN A 302 -21.33 -10.69 5.41
CA ASN A 302 -22.36 -10.45 4.41
C ASN A 302 -22.11 -11.28 3.13
N ALA A 303 -20.86 -11.49 2.75
CA ALA A 303 -20.50 -12.40 1.66
C ALA A 303 -20.94 -13.84 1.94
N ALA A 304 -20.75 -14.33 3.17
CA ALA A 304 -21.18 -15.67 3.56
C ALA A 304 -22.69 -15.87 3.40
N VAL A 305 -23.50 -14.88 3.83
CA VAL A 305 -24.97 -14.91 3.64
C VAL A 305 -25.36 -14.79 2.17
N ALA A 306 -24.60 -14.02 1.37
CA ALA A 306 -24.84 -13.93 -0.07
C ALA A 306 -24.51 -15.24 -0.79
N ILE A 307 -23.55 -16.01 -0.30
CA ILE A 307 -23.20 -17.35 -0.82
C ILE A 307 -24.26 -18.37 -0.42
N ASP A 308 -24.56 -18.43 0.87
CA ASP A 308 -25.57 -19.31 1.46
C ASP A 308 -26.59 -18.49 2.28
N PRO A 309 -27.79 -18.25 1.74
CA PRO A 309 -28.83 -17.50 2.44
C PRO A 309 -29.32 -18.13 3.76
N ALA A 310 -29.00 -19.41 4.00
CA ALA A 310 -29.30 -20.07 5.27
C ALA A 310 -28.24 -19.86 6.34
N ALA A 311 -27.08 -19.31 5.97
CA ALA A 311 -25.99 -19.03 6.89
C ALA A 311 -26.34 -17.89 7.86
N HIS A 312 -25.95 -18.04 9.13
CA HIS A 312 -26.06 -16.94 10.09
C HIS A 312 -25.11 -15.80 9.74
N LEU A 313 -25.58 -14.55 9.82
CA LEU A 313 -24.76 -13.38 9.58
C LEU A 313 -23.59 -13.31 10.60
N PHE A 314 -23.86 -13.59 11.86
CA PHE A 314 -22.84 -13.69 12.90
C PHE A 314 -22.64 -15.16 13.31
N PRO A 315 -21.44 -15.73 13.10
CA PRO A 315 -21.19 -17.16 13.35
C PRO A 315 -20.90 -17.50 14.83
N GLY A 316 -20.89 -16.52 15.73
CA GLY A 316 -20.41 -16.64 17.11
C GLY A 316 -18.98 -16.11 17.28
N HIS A 317 -18.46 -16.17 18.50
CA HIS A 317 -17.10 -15.73 18.82
C HIS A 317 -16.09 -16.84 18.59
N SER A 318 -14.83 -16.47 18.32
CA SER A 318 -13.74 -17.46 18.18
C SER A 318 -13.49 -18.30 19.43
N SER A 319 -13.90 -17.80 20.60
CA SER A 319 -13.88 -18.52 21.87
C SER A 319 -14.97 -19.58 22.00
N ASP A 320 -16.00 -19.55 21.15
CA ASP A 320 -17.11 -20.50 21.20
C ASP A 320 -16.83 -21.76 20.34
N ALA A 321 -15.77 -21.71 19.54
CA ALA A 321 -15.28 -22.84 18.74
C ALA A 321 -14.31 -23.70 19.58
N GLY A 322 -14.84 -24.40 20.56
CA GLY A 322 -14.17 -25.37 21.42
C GLY A 322 -14.57 -26.79 21.14
#